data_359543a0c732aa640a36d0e54109938f
#
_entry.id   359543a0c732aa640a36d0e54109938f
#
_cell.length_a   1.000
_cell.length_b   1.000
_cell.length_c   1.000
_cell.angle_alpha   90.00
_cell.angle_beta   90.00
_cell.angle_gamma   90.00
#
_symmetry.space_group_name_H-M   'P 1'
#
loop_
_entity.id
_entity.type
_entity.pdbx_description
1 polymer ?
#
loop_
_entity_poly.entity_id
_entity_poly.type
_entity_poly.pdbx_seq_one_letter_code
_entity_poly.pdbx_strand_id
1 'polypeptide(L)'
;AALLSLDEERLLNTLNKENDAYEIIAKKLDESLARHIEEKRVPGLFFEEEKLREYPYGSLASHLIGFVSKDEETEKGMYGLERLLDRDLAGKKGIFEGAKDAAGFWIALGRRILNPPKNGSDIVLTVDLHIQVKAEEVLRNVQAAWGAASGSVLVLEPSTGRILELANTPAFDPNQYGKEKDLRVFLNTQVEGRYEPGSVIKPIVMAAALEENAVGPNTTYTDTGMAQFGSYTIRNFDGNAYGEQTMMNILEKSLNTGMIFVAQKLGKTKQLEYLKRFGFDEKTGIDLPGEIGGAISHLASGRDIDYATAAFGQGIAVTPMQLASAIAAIANGGTLMTPYIVEKIVDDSGNERVTEPTLRRRVISPETAETISKMLVSAVRNGFENRAGVKGYFVAGKTGTAQVSRTDGRGYSDNVIHTFVGYAPAFSPRFLILLQLNDPKGNRFAANTLTPAFHELAQFILNYYEVPPDER
;
A
#
# COMPACT_ATOMS: atom_id res chain seq x y z
N ALA A 1 21.10 38.84 -13.94
CA ALA A 1 20.41 38.95 -12.64
C ALA A 1 18.89 38.92 -12.82
N ALA A 2 18.27 39.91 -13.49
CA ALA A 2 16.80 40.02 -13.58
C ALA A 2 16.10 38.80 -14.16
N LEU A 3 16.58 38.21 -15.25
CA LEU A 3 16.00 37.02 -15.89
C LEU A 3 16.03 35.75 -15.00
N LEU A 4 16.98 35.67 -14.10
CA LEU A 4 17.18 34.55 -13.19
C LEU A 4 16.65 34.82 -11.77
N SER A 5 16.03 36.01 -11.56
CA SER A 5 15.60 36.49 -10.24
C SER A 5 16.72 36.41 -9.18
N LEU A 6 17.96 36.64 -9.61
CA LEU A 6 19.14 36.65 -8.74
C LEU A 6 19.44 38.03 -8.23
N ASP A 7 19.95 38.12 -7.00
CA ASP A 7 20.50 39.35 -6.46
C ASP A 7 21.71 39.81 -7.27
N GLU A 8 21.69 41.06 -7.74
CA GLU A 8 22.71 41.60 -8.66
C GLU A 8 24.07 41.74 -7.97
N GLU A 9 24.08 42.18 -6.73
CA GLU A 9 25.32 42.38 -5.97
C GLU A 9 25.98 41.00 -5.67
N ARG A 10 25.17 40.02 -5.30
CA ARG A 10 25.64 38.67 -5.09
C ARG A 10 26.18 38.02 -6.37
N LEU A 11 25.52 38.21 -7.50
CA LEU A 11 25.99 37.73 -8.79
C LEU A 11 27.30 38.36 -9.20
N LEU A 12 27.45 39.70 -9.03
CA LEU A 12 28.71 40.43 -9.31
C LEU A 12 29.86 39.93 -8.42
N ASN A 13 29.59 39.72 -7.14
CA ASN A 13 30.60 39.20 -6.20
C ASN A 13 31.03 37.75 -6.58
N THR A 14 30.10 36.95 -7.05
CA THR A 14 30.38 35.57 -7.53
C THR A 14 31.26 35.60 -8.78
N LEU A 15 30.93 36.45 -9.76
CA LEU A 15 31.66 36.54 -11.04
C LEU A 15 33.02 37.22 -10.92
N ASN A 16 33.26 38.03 -9.87
CA ASN A 16 34.51 38.77 -9.65
C ASN A 16 35.51 38.04 -8.72
N LYS A 17 35.29 36.77 -8.41
CA LYS A 17 36.23 35.97 -7.62
C LYS A 17 37.56 35.84 -8.34
N GLU A 18 38.65 36.24 -7.69
CA GLU A 18 39.99 36.08 -8.22
C GLU A 18 40.40 34.60 -8.22
N ASN A 19 41.04 34.15 -9.31
CA ASN A 19 41.52 32.79 -9.50
C ASN A 19 40.44 31.70 -9.59
N ASP A 20 39.19 32.08 -9.86
CA ASP A 20 38.10 31.12 -10.11
C ASP A 20 37.69 31.18 -11.59
N ALA A 21 38.03 30.13 -12.33
CA ALA A 21 37.80 30.07 -13.77
C ALA A 21 36.38 29.60 -14.13
N TYR A 22 35.61 29.12 -13.15
CA TYR A 22 34.28 28.49 -13.40
C TYR A 22 33.38 28.63 -12.18
N GLU A 23 32.22 29.29 -12.35
CA GLU A 23 31.20 29.41 -11.32
C GLU A 23 29.83 29.04 -11.86
N ILE A 24 29.10 28.25 -11.09
CA ILE A 24 27.72 27.89 -11.42
C ILE A 24 26.79 29.02 -11.00
N ILE A 25 26.19 29.70 -11.97
CA ILE A 25 25.29 30.83 -11.74
C ILE A 25 23.89 30.34 -11.37
N ALA A 26 23.35 29.35 -12.06
CA ALA A 26 22.04 28.77 -11.81
C ALA A 26 22.01 27.32 -12.26
N LYS A 27 21.18 26.50 -11.58
CA LYS A 27 20.90 25.11 -11.94
C LYS A 27 19.42 24.95 -12.26
N LYS A 28 19.07 23.94 -13.04
CA LYS A 28 17.67 23.54 -13.35
C LYS A 28 16.88 24.67 -14.02
N LEU A 29 17.50 25.34 -15.01
CA LEU A 29 16.80 26.32 -15.81
C LEU A 29 15.83 25.63 -16.77
N ASP A 30 14.65 26.23 -16.91
CA ASP A 30 13.72 25.85 -17.96
C ASP A 30 14.39 26.06 -19.33
N GLU A 31 14.16 25.13 -20.28
CA GLU A 31 14.76 25.17 -21.61
C GLU A 31 14.43 26.48 -22.36
N SER A 32 13.22 26.99 -22.20
CA SER A 32 12.80 28.24 -22.83
C SER A 32 13.56 29.43 -22.29
N LEU A 33 13.80 29.46 -20.97
CA LEU A 33 14.57 30.51 -20.30
C LEU A 33 16.06 30.42 -20.67
N ALA A 34 16.60 29.20 -20.70
CA ALA A 34 17.98 28.94 -21.11
C ALA A 34 18.24 29.44 -22.54
N ARG A 35 17.37 29.09 -23.51
CA ARG A 35 17.44 29.59 -24.88
C ARG A 35 17.36 31.11 -24.97
N HIS A 36 16.43 31.71 -24.22
CA HIS A 36 16.31 33.20 -24.22
C HIS A 36 17.57 33.90 -23.70
N ILE A 37 18.26 33.31 -22.70
CA ILE A 37 19.53 33.83 -22.19
C ILE A 37 20.67 33.61 -23.21
N GLU A 38 20.71 32.43 -23.87
CA GLU A 38 21.69 32.08 -24.88
C GLU A 38 21.64 33.04 -26.08
N GLU A 39 20.44 33.44 -26.53
CA GLU A 39 20.22 34.40 -27.60
C GLU A 39 20.88 35.77 -27.31
N LYS A 40 21.08 36.12 -26.04
CA LYS A 40 21.75 37.37 -25.66
C LYS A 40 23.27 37.33 -25.85
N ARG A 41 23.83 36.15 -26.16
CA ARG A 41 25.27 35.95 -26.47
C ARG A 41 26.24 36.60 -25.49
N VAL A 42 25.96 36.43 -24.19
CA VAL A 42 26.83 37.00 -23.11
C VAL A 42 28.18 36.29 -23.14
N PRO A 43 29.29 37.03 -23.34
CA PRO A 43 30.64 36.41 -23.37
C PRO A 43 30.97 35.75 -22.03
N GLY A 44 31.52 34.51 -22.05
CA GLY A 44 31.88 33.76 -20.85
C GLY A 44 30.76 33.03 -20.19
N LEU A 45 29.52 33.12 -20.69
CA LEU A 45 28.39 32.32 -20.21
C LEU A 45 28.24 31.03 -21.08
N PHE A 46 28.21 29.91 -20.40
CA PHE A 46 28.06 28.59 -21.02
C PHE A 46 26.86 27.90 -20.40
N PHE A 47 26.23 27.06 -21.21
CA PHE A 47 25.14 26.18 -20.79
C PHE A 47 25.59 24.75 -20.85
N GLU A 48 25.27 23.98 -19.82
CA GLU A 48 25.45 22.55 -19.77
C GLU A 48 24.04 21.90 -19.70
N GLU A 49 23.77 21.00 -20.61
CA GLU A 49 22.51 20.27 -20.64
C GLU A 49 22.53 19.20 -19.54
N GLU A 50 21.55 19.28 -18.67
CA GLU A 50 21.38 18.34 -17.57
C GLU A 50 20.05 17.61 -17.71
N LYS A 51 20.06 16.27 -17.65
CA LYS A 51 18.81 15.48 -17.55
C LYS A 51 18.33 15.48 -16.12
N LEU A 52 17.08 15.83 -15.94
CA LEU A 52 16.43 15.83 -14.63
C LEU A 52 15.28 14.82 -14.61
N ARG A 53 15.13 14.14 -13.48
CA ARG A 53 13.93 13.34 -13.24
C ARG A 53 12.82 14.26 -12.77
N GLU A 54 11.69 14.23 -13.46
CA GLU A 54 10.51 15.06 -13.16
C GLU A 54 9.31 14.16 -12.82
N TYR A 55 8.52 14.59 -11.85
CA TYR A 55 7.30 13.91 -11.39
C TYR A 55 6.11 14.85 -11.63
N PRO A 56 5.47 14.78 -12.82
CA PRO A 56 4.50 15.80 -13.27
C PRO A 56 3.23 15.84 -12.41
N TYR A 57 2.92 14.76 -11.69
CA TYR A 57 1.75 14.69 -10.80
C TYR A 57 2.06 15.04 -9.33
N GLY A 58 3.27 15.55 -9.04
CA GLY A 58 3.68 15.95 -7.70
C GLY A 58 3.58 14.80 -6.70
N SER A 59 2.79 14.96 -5.63
CA SER A 59 2.67 13.97 -4.55
C SER A 59 1.81 12.74 -4.89
N LEU A 60 1.15 12.70 -6.05
CA LEU A 60 0.31 11.56 -6.41
C LEU A 60 1.13 10.29 -6.51
N ALA A 61 0.68 9.21 -5.85
CA ALA A 61 1.32 7.91 -5.80
C ALA A 61 2.80 7.96 -5.33
N SER A 62 3.19 8.97 -4.53
CA SER A 62 4.59 9.23 -4.17
C SER A 62 5.29 8.04 -3.51
N HIS A 63 4.62 7.31 -2.63
CA HIS A 63 5.18 6.12 -1.97
C HIS A 63 5.35 4.92 -2.91
N LEU A 64 4.54 4.89 -3.95
CA LEU A 64 4.63 3.87 -4.99
C LEU A 64 5.77 4.17 -5.96
N ILE A 65 5.82 5.41 -6.46
CA ILE A 65 6.82 5.83 -7.44
C ILE A 65 8.20 5.95 -6.79
N GLY A 66 8.29 6.62 -5.62
CA GLY A 66 9.57 6.97 -5.01
C GLY A 66 10.19 8.21 -5.65
N PHE A 67 11.51 8.33 -5.60
CA PHE A 67 12.25 9.42 -6.22
C PHE A 67 13.70 9.01 -6.54
N VAL A 68 14.31 9.76 -7.45
CA VAL A 68 15.75 9.68 -7.75
C VAL A 68 16.48 10.74 -6.95
N SER A 69 17.44 10.31 -6.15
CA SER A 69 18.39 11.22 -5.46
C SER A 69 19.61 11.42 -6.34
N LYS A 70 20.09 12.63 -6.35
CA LYS A 70 21.30 13.02 -7.08
C LYS A 70 22.35 13.55 -6.10
N ASP A 71 23.47 12.83 -6.01
CA ASP A 71 24.71 13.31 -5.40
C ASP A 71 25.57 14.00 -6.47
N GLU A 72 26.76 14.48 -6.11
CA GLU A 72 27.68 15.15 -7.05
C GLU A 72 28.09 14.22 -8.21
N GLU A 73 28.16 12.92 -8.00
CA GLU A 73 28.66 11.94 -8.99
C GLU A 73 27.62 10.92 -9.45
N THR A 74 26.55 10.67 -8.68
CA THR A 74 25.61 9.56 -8.95
C THR A 74 24.15 9.97 -8.84
N GLU A 75 23.36 9.46 -9.76
CA GLU A 75 21.89 9.47 -9.68
C GLU A 75 21.42 8.07 -9.32
N LYS A 76 20.51 7.95 -8.35
CA LYS A 76 20.05 6.65 -7.86
C LYS A 76 18.59 6.71 -7.41
N GLY A 77 17.81 5.72 -7.81
CA GLY A 77 16.46 5.49 -7.27
C GLY A 77 16.50 5.13 -5.79
N MET A 78 15.76 5.88 -4.94
CA MET A 78 15.84 5.74 -3.48
C MET A 78 14.70 4.93 -2.88
N TYR A 79 13.47 5.17 -3.26
CA TYR A 79 12.27 4.51 -2.73
C TYR A 79 11.38 4.04 -3.87
N GLY A 80 10.33 3.28 -3.56
CA GLY A 80 9.32 2.86 -4.52
C GLY A 80 9.89 2.17 -5.77
N LEU A 81 9.20 2.36 -6.88
CA LEU A 81 9.58 1.78 -8.17
C LEU A 81 10.89 2.35 -8.72
N GLU A 82 11.20 3.61 -8.44
CA GLU A 82 12.50 4.20 -8.81
C GLU A 82 13.66 3.40 -8.24
N ARG A 83 13.56 2.95 -6.97
CA ARG A 83 14.57 2.09 -6.36
C ARG A 83 14.59 0.67 -6.93
N LEU A 84 13.40 0.09 -7.12
CA LEU A 84 13.30 -1.30 -7.58
C LEU A 84 13.83 -1.46 -9.01
N LEU A 85 13.46 -0.50 -9.88
CA LEU A 85 13.70 -0.53 -11.32
C LEU A 85 14.82 0.41 -11.76
N ASP A 86 15.66 0.87 -10.82
CA ASP A 86 16.74 1.82 -11.07
C ASP A 86 17.61 1.41 -12.29
N ARG A 87 17.94 0.12 -12.42
CA ARG A 87 18.75 -0.40 -13.54
C ARG A 87 18.03 -0.37 -14.89
N ASP A 88 16.70 -0.59 -14.88
CA ASP A 88 15.88 -0.55 -16.09
C ASP A 88 15.64 0.91 -16.51
N LEU A 89 15.42 1.81 -15.54
CA LEU A 89 15.10 3.23 -15.76
C LEU A 89 16.34 4.08 -16.11
N ALA A 90 17.50 3.80 -15.51
CA ALA A 90 18.70 4.64 -15.66
C ALA A 90 19.33 4.61 -17.07
N GLY A 91 19.05 3.57 -17.86
CA GLY A 91 19.72 3.39 -19.16
C GLY A 91 21.23 3.14 -19.05
N LYS A 92 21.96 3.41 -20.12
CA LYS A 92 23.41 3.27 -20.15
C LYS A 92 24.07 4.49 -20.78
N LYS A 93 25.03 5.07 -20.08
CA LYS A 93 25.85 6.19 -20.61
C LYS A 93 26.66 5.69 -21.81
N GLY A 94 26.69 6.46 -22.87
CA GLY A 94 27.57 6.23 -24.00
C GLY A 94 29.03 6.50 -23.62
N ILE A 95 29.96 5.75 -24.22
CA ILE A 95 31.38 5.97 -24.09
C ILE A 95 31.91 6.32 -25.48
N PHE A 96 32.54 7.48 -25.59
CA PHE A 96 33.28 7.82 -26.80
C PHE A 96 34.74 8.11 -26.48
N GLU A 97 35.60 7.72 -27.40
CA GLU A 97 37.00 8.05 -27.36
C GLU A 97 37.31 9.10 -28.44
N GLY A 98 38.11 10.06 -28.12
CA GLY A 98 38.52 11.09 -29.08
C GLY A 98 39.82 11.75 -28.65
N ALA A 99 40.56 12.25 -29.64
CA ALA A 99 41.78 13.03 -29.41
C ALA A 99 41.43 14.52 -29.29
N LYS A 100 42.13 15.24 -28.39
CA LYS A 100 42.12 16.70 -28.29
C LYS A 100 43.38 17.25 -28.91
N ASP A 101 43.30 18.40 -29.54
CA ASP A 101 44.45 19.14 -29.98
C ASP A 101 45.22 19.83 -28.81
N ALA A 102 46.32 20.46 -29.11
CA ALA A 102 47.15 21.15 -28.08
C ALA A 102 46.42 22.31 -27.39
N ALA A 103 45.32 22.81 -27.96
CA ALA A 103 44.49 23.86 -27.39
C ALA A 103 43.27 23.31 -26.62
N GLY A 104 43.13 21.95 -26.56
CA GLY A 104 42.04 21.29 -25.84
C GLY A 104 40.79 21.06 -26.65
N PHE A 105 40.74 21.39 -27.96
CA PHE A 105 39.57 21.15 -28.82
C PHE A 105 39.55 19.74 -29.33
N TRP A 106 38.35 19.16 -29.46
CA TRP A 106 38.14 17.83 -29.98
C TRP A 106 38.47 17.76 -31.49
N ILE A 107 39.34 16.85 -31.86
CA ILE A 107 39.67 16.60 -33.28
C ILE A 107 38.53 15.77 -33.89
N ALA A 108 37.82 16.36 -34.86
CA ALA A 108 36.66 15.72 -35.50
C ALA A 108 36.93 14.36 -36.12
N LEU A 109 38.11 14.15 -36.70
CA LEU A 109 38.55 12.90 -37.35
C LEU A 109 38.94 11.78 -36.37
N GLY A 110 39.07 12.08 -35.08
CA GLY A 110 39.50 11.12 -34.04
C GLY A 110 38.35 10.61 -33.14
N ARG A 111 37.13 11.01 -33.37
CA ARG A 111 36.01 10.60 -32.54
C ARG A 111 35.54 9.19 -32.91
N ARG A 112 35.64 8.26 -31.99
CA ARG A 112 35.10 6.89 -32.11
C ARG A 112 34.13 6.62 -30.97
N ILE A 113 32.87 6.31 -31.32
CA ILE A 113 31.90 5.83 -30.34
C ILE A 113 32.27 4.38 -30.03
N LEU A 114 32.67 4.11 -28.77
CA LEU A 114 33.01 2.76 -28.30
C LEU A 114 31.71 2.03 -27.90
N ASN A 115 30.83 2.70 -27.17
CA ASN A 115 29.52 2.19 -26.81
C ASN A 115 28.50 3.28 -27.05
N PRO A 116 27.44 3.07 -27.84
CA PRO A 116 26.35 4.03 -27.98
C PRO A 116 25.58 4.13 -26.67
N PRO A 117 25.06 5.33 -26.32
CA PRO A 117 24.16 5.47 -25.20
C PRO A 117 22.88 4.65 -25.45
N LYS A 118 22.27 4.13 -24.38
CA LYS A 118 20.96 3.48 -24.42
C LYS A 118 20.03 4.18 -23.45
N ASN A 119 18.81 4.45 -23.90
CA ASN A 119 17.77 5.00 -23.03
C ASN A 119 17.36 3.97 -21.98
N GLY A 120 16.80 4.45 -20.86
CA GLY A 120 16.10 3.60 -19.92
C GLY A 120 14.82 3.04 -20.53
N SER A 121 14.27 2.02 -19.86
CA SER A 121 13.03 1.39 -20.27
C SER A 121 11.82 2.21 -19.80
N ASP A 122 10.72 2.11 -20.52
CA ASP A 122 9.41 2.60 -20.09
C ASP A 122 8.75 1.55 -19.18
N ILE A 123 8.16 1.99 -18.11
CA ILE A 123 7.47 1.13 -17.14
C ILE A 123 5.97 1.44 -17.18
N VAL A 124 5.16 0.45 -17.54
CA VAL A 124 3.70 0.55 -17.51
C VAL A 124 3.20 -0.12 -16.24
N LEU A 125 2.39 0.60 -15.47
CA LEU A 125 1.86 0.15 -14.18
C LEU A 125 0.43 -0.37 -14.32
N THR A 126 0.04 -1.24 -13.40
CA THR A 126 -1.36 -1.70 -13.24
C THR A 126 -2.25 -0.64 -12.61
N VAL A 127 -1.67 0.44 -12.08
CA VAL A 127 -2.37 1.51 -11.37
C VAL A 127 -3.25 2.29 -12.32
N ASP A 128 -4.50 2.45 -11.94
CA ASP A 128 -5.46 3.31 -12.64
C ASP A 128 -5.40 4.73 -12.09
N LEU A 129 -5.07 5.70 -12.94
CA LEU A 129 -4.89 7.09 -12.55
C LEU A 129 -6.14 7.69 -11.89
N HIS A 130 -7.34 7.38 -12.39
CA HIS A 130 -8.59 7.93 -11.86
C HIS A 130 -8.92 7.34 -10.49
N ILE A 131 -8.68 6.04 -10.31
CA ILE A 131 -8.85 5.37 -9.02
C ILE A 131 -7.83 5.90 -8.01
N GLN A 132 -6.56 6.09 -8.42
CA GLN A 132 -5.51 6.65 -7.56
C GLN A 132 -5.86 8.06 -7.07
N VAL A 133 -6.27 8.95 -7.98
CA VAL A 133 -6.66 10.32 -7.63
C VAL A 133 -7.85 10.34 -6.66
N LYS A 134 -8.89 9.52 -6.94
CA LYS A 134 -10.08 9.47 -6.10
C LYS A 134 -9.78 8.87 -4.73
N ALA A 135 -9.00 7.82 -4.68
CA ALA A 135 -8.63 7.17 -3.42
C ALA A 135 -7.79 8.08 -2.50
N GLU A 136 -6.83 8.82 -3.08
CA GLU A 136 -6.06 9.81 -2.31
C GLU A 136 -6.91 10.99 -1.82
N GLU A 137 -7.88 11.44 -2.61
CA GLU A 137 -8.86 12.44 -2.17
C GLU A 137 -9.66 11.94 -0.96
N VAL A 138 -10.24 10.74 -1.07
CA VAL A 138 -11.02 10.10 0.02
C VAL A 138 -10.14 9.91 1.27
N LEU A 139 -8.90 9.45 1.10
CA LEU A 139 -7.97 9.24 2.21
C LEU A 139 -7.63 10.56 2.92
N ARG A 140 -7.31 11.62 2.18
CA ARG A 140 -7.05 12.95 2.77
C ARG A 140 -8.27 13.49 3.52
N ASN A 141 -9.45 13.36 2.94
CA ASN A 141 -10.70 13.84 3.54
C ASN A 141 -11.01 13.11 4.85
N VAL A 142 -10.91 11.78 4.86
CA VAL A 142 -11.19 10.99 6.07
C VAL A 142 -10.12 11.19 7.14
N GLN A 143 -8.84 11.33 6.76
CA GLN A 143 -7.77 11.67 7.70
C GLN A 143 -8.01 13.02 8.36
N ALA A 144 -8.35 14.05 7.58
CA ALA A 144 -8.62 15.39 8.10
C ALA A 144 -9.87 15.41 8.98
N ALA A 145 -10.94 14.75 8.56
CA ALA A 145 -12.21 14.70 9.31
C ALA A 145 -12.04 14.08 10.71
N TRP A 146 -11.15 13.12 10.86
CA TRP A 146 -10.92 12.42 12.14
C TRP A 146 -9.59 12.79 12.81
N GLY A 147 -8.85 13.77 12.30
CA GLY A 147 -7.57 14.19 12.87
C GLY A 147 -6.60 13.03 13.06
N ALA A 148 -6.60 12.05 12.15
CA ALA A 148 -5.75 10.87 12.24
C ALA A 148 -4.29 11.22 11.95
N ALA A 149 -3.36 10.57 12.66
CA ALA A 149 -1.93 10.83 12.49
C ALA A 149 -1.42 10.43 11.10
N SER A 150 -1.95 9.32 10.56
CA SER A 150 -1.64 8.81 9.22
C SER A 150 -2.74 7.88 8.74
N GLY A 151 -2.68 7.49 7.47
CA GLY A 151 -3.61 6.53 6.90
C GLY A 151 -3.07 5.90 5.63
N SER A 152 -3.78 4.90 5.14
CA SER A 152 -3.49 4.26 3.86
C SER A 152 -4.75 3.76 3.18
N VAL A 153 -4.69 3.67 1.87
CA VAL A 153 -5.68 3.02 1.02
C VAL A 153 -4.97 2.10 0.04
N LEU A 154 -5.57 0.96 -0.23
CA LEU A 154 -5.10 -0.02 -1.20
C LEU A 154 -6.30 -0.54 -1.97
N VAL A 155 -6.23 -0.51 -3.29
CA VAL A 155 -7.22 -1.13 -4.17
C VAL A 155 -6.53 -2.18 -5.03
N LEU A 156 -7.05 -3.39 -5.02
CA LEU A 156 -6.54 -4.48 -5.86
C LEU A 156 -7.67 -5.26 -6.54
N GLU A 157 -7.35 -5.89 -7.67
CA GLU A 157 -8.22 -6.82 -8.38
C GLU A 157 -8.02 -8.24 -7.81
N PRO A 158 -9.05 -8.84 -7.17
CA PRO A 158 -8.86 -10.11 -6.46
C PRO A 158 -8.49 -11.30 -7.35
N SER A 159 -8.96 -11.29 -8.60
CA SER A 159 -8.77 -12.40 -9.54
C SER A 159 -7.35 -12.54 -10.06
N THR A 160 -6.61 -11.43 -10.16
CA THR A 160 -5.29 -11.37 -10.77
C THR A 160 -4.18 -10.98 -9.79
N GLY A 161 -4.51 -10.24 -8.74
CA GLY A 161 -3.56 -9.60 -7.84
C GLY A 161 -3.03 -8.25 -8.34
N ARG A 162 -3.57 -7.68 -9.45
CA ARG A 162 -3.23 -6.35 -9.93
C ARG A 162 -3.52 -5.30 -8.88
N ILE A 163 -2.56 -4.45 -8.59
CA ILE A 163 -2.76 -3.29 -7.73
C ILE A 163 -3.28 -2.14 -8.59
N LEU A 164 -4.50 -1.72 -8.32
CA LEU A 164 -5.16 -0.64 -9.04
C LEU A 164 -4.86 0.72 -8.43
N GLU A 165 -4.51 0.73 -7.15
CA GLU A 165 -4.16 1.93 -6.39
C GLU A 165 -3.39 1.56 -5.11
N LEU A 166 -2.47 2.44 -4.72
CA LEU A 166 -1.75 2.37 -3.44
C LEU A 166 -1.36 3.78 -3.01
N ALA A 167 -1.89 4.22 -1.86
CA ALA A 167 -1.51 5.49 -1.28
C ALA A 167 -1.37 5.44 0.25
N ASN A 168 -0.47 6.28 0.77
CA ASN A 168 -0.29 6.54 2.18
C ASN A 168 -0.39 8.05 2.45
N THR A 169 -0.73 8.42 3.69
CA THR A 169 -0.71 9.80 4.14
C THR A 169 0.00 9.89 5.50
N PRO A 170 0.82 10.94 5.75
CA PRO A 170 1.13 12.06 4.84
C PRO A 170 1.89 11.61 3.59
N ALA A 171 1.59 12.23 2.44
CA ALA A 171 2.33 12.07 1.19
C ALA A 171 3.47 13.10 1.10
N PHE A 172 4.40 12.90 0.19
CA PHE A 172 5.49 13.83 -0.10
C PHE A 172 5.54 14.18 -1.60
N ASP A 173 6.17 15.30 -1.94
CA ASP A 173 6.43 15.64 -3.35
C ASP A 173 7.81 15.10 -3.77
N PRO A 174 7.90 14.12 -4.68
CA PRO A 174 9.17 13.59 -5.17
C PRO A 174 10.09 14.64 -5.81
N ASN A 175 9.52 15.71 -6.38
CA ASN A 175 10.32 16.83 -6.92
C ASN A 175 11.01 17.64 -5.81
N GLN A 176 10.55 17.50 -4.56
CA GLN A 176 10.99 18.30 -3.43
C GLN A 176 11.43 17.46 -2.22
N TYR A 177 11.79 16.18 -2.46
CA TYR A 177 12.13 15.23 -1.39
C TYR A 177 13.15 15.77 -0.37
N GLY A 178 14.08 16.61 -0.80
CA GLY A 178 15.10 17.22 0.08
C GLY A 178 14.53 18.22 1.10
N LYS A 179 13.26 18.60 1.02
CA LYS A 179 12.59 19.46 2.02
C LYS A 179 12.05 18.67 3.21
N GLU A 180 11.92 17.35 3.06
CA GLU A 180 11.39 16.48 4.12
C GLU A 180 12.42 16.32 5.25
N LYS A 181 11.96 16.60 6.48
CA LYS A 181 12.80 16.51 7.69
C LYS A 181 12.74 15.12 8.33
N ASP A 182 11.62 14.44 8.18
CA ASP A 182 11.39 13.12 8.73
C ASP A 182 11.41 12.06 7.60
N LEU A 183 12.52 11.35 7.50
CA LEU A 183 12.71 10.35 6.44
C LEU A 183 11.70 9.20 6.50
N ARG A 184 10.96 9.03 7.61
CA ARG A 184 9.90 8.02 7.73
C ARG A 184 8.74 8.30 6.80
N VAL A 185 8.56 9.54 6.35
CA VAL A 185 7.52 9.90 5.36
C VAL A 185 7.71 9.16 4.03
N PHE A 186 8.92 8.72 3.70
CA PHE A 186 9.20 7.99 2.45
C PHE A 186 8.86 6.50 2.51
N LEU A 187 8.62 5.94 3.71
CA LEU A 187 8.33 4.51 3.87
C LEU A 187 6.94 4.17 3.35
N ASN A 188 6.87 3.12 2.54
CA ASN A 188 5.59 2.56 2.13
C ASN A 188 5.07 1.61 3.21
N THR A 189 4.29 2.15 4.15
CA THR A 189 3.78 1.40 5.31
C THR A 189 2.92 0.19 4.93
N GLN A 190 2.41 0.13 3.70
CA GLN A 190 1.58 -0.98 3.25
C GLN A 190 2.37 -2.28 3.01
N VAL A 191 3.68 -2.18 2.76
CA VAL A 191 4.58 -3.32 2.58
C VAL A 191 5.73 -3.34 3.59
N GLU A 192 6.10 -2.18 4.16
CA GLU A 192 7.21 -2.01 5.10
C GLU A 192 6.75 -1.90 6.56
N GLY A 193 5.44 -1.74 6.81
CA GLY A 193 4.84 -1.58 8.13
C GLY A 193 4.04 -2.81 8.57
N ARG A 194 4.22 -3.24 9.82
CA ARG A 194 3.38 -4.27 10.46
C ARG A 194 2.47 -3.64 11.49
N TYR A 195 1.27 -4.18 11.61
CA TYR A 195 0.33 -3.83 12.66
C TYR A 195 -0.49 -5.04 13.09
N GLU A 196 -1.10 -4.98 14.27
CA GLU A 196 -2.06 -5.99 14.70
C GLU A 196 -3.39 -5.76 13.94
N PRO A 197 -3.87 -6.73 13.13
CA PRO A 197 -5.00 -6.50 12.24
C PRO A 197 -6.34 -6.34 12.97
N GLY A 198 -6.42 -6.82 14.21
CA GLY A 198 -7.68 -6.84 14.95
C GLY A 198 -8.76 -7.65 14.22
N SER A 199 -10.01 -7.23 14.34
CA SER A 199 -11.17 -7.99 13.88
C SER A 199 -11.25 -8.26 12.37
N VAL A 200 -10.41 -7.64 11.54
CA VAL A 200 -10.35 -7.95 10.10
C VAL A 200 -9.71 -9.31 9.78
N ILE A 201 -9.05 -9.96 10.78
CA ILE A 201 -8.56 -11.34 10.66
C ILE A 201 -9.67 -12.39 10.82
N LYS A 202 -10.80 -12.04 11.47
CA LYS A 202 -11.87 -12.98 11.82
C LYS A 202 -12.41 -13.78 10.62
N PRO A 203 -12.64 -13.19 9.45
CA PRO A 203 -13.04 -13.92 8.25
C PRO A 203 -12.08 -15.05 7.89
N ILE A 204 -10.77 -14.87 8.08
CA ILE A 204 -9.75 -15.86 7.73
C ILE A 204 -9.78 -17.05 8.67
N VAL A 205 -9.88 -16.80 9.99
CA VAL A 205 -10.00 -17.88 10.99
C VAL A 205 -11.35 -18.59 10.86
N MET A 206 -12.42 -17.87 10.56
CA MET A 206 -13.73 -18.46 10.29
C MET A 206 -13.71 -19.33 9.02
N ALA A 207 -13.07 -18.85 7.95
CA ALA A 207 -12.90 -19.61 6.71
C ALA A 207 -12.15 -20.93 6.96
N ALA A 208 -11.09 -20.90 7.76
CA ALA A 208 -10.37 -22.10 8.15
C ALA A 208 -11.25 -23.10 8.89
N ALA A 209 -12.08 -22.62 9.82
CA ALA A 209 -12.97 -23.47 10.61
C ALA A 209 -14.11 -24.05 9.78
N LEU A 210 -14.63 -23.32 8.80
CA LEU A 210 -15.61 -23.81 7.84
C LEU A 210 -15.00 -24.87 6.90
N GLU A 211 -13.80 -24.61 6.37
CA GLU A 211 -13.09 -25.53 5.46
C GLU A 211 -12.79 -26.87 6.12
N GLU A 212 -12.43 -26.87 7.40
CA GLU A 212 -12.20 -28.10 8.18
C GLU A 212 -13.50 -28.70 8.75
N ASN A 213 -14.67 -28.16 8.41
CA ASN A 213 -15.96 -28.57 8.96
C ASN A 213 -16.02 -28.57 10.51
N ALA A 214 -15.16 -27.74 11.15
CA ALA A 214 -15.15 -27.59 12.60
C ALA A 214 -16.38 -26.83 13.12
N VAL A 215 -16.94 -25.95 12.28
CA VAL A 215 -18.20 -25.23 12.48
C VAL A 215 -18.92 -25.07 11.12
N GLY A 216 -20.24 -24.81 11.18
CA GLY A 216 -21.03 -24.34 10.04
C GLY A 216 -21.61 -22.95 10.31
N PRO A 217 -22.16 -22.23 9.31
CA PRO A 217 -22.68 -20.87 9.48
C PRO A 217 -23.75 -20.76 10.59
N ASN A 218 -24.55 -21.82 10.79
CA ASN A 218 -25.63 -21.91 11.76
C ASN A 218 -25.24 -22.62 13.07
N THR A 219 -23.98 -23.04 13.21
CA THR A 219 -23.47 -23.55 14.50
C THR A 219 -23.65 -22.46 15.55
N THR A 220 -24.19 -22.84 16.73
CA THR A 220 -24.43 -21.90 17.83
C THR A 220 -23.39 -22.05 18.94
N TYR A 221 -23.18 -20.99 19.68
CA TYR A 221 -22.47 -20.96 20.95
C TYR A 221 -23.16 -19.98 21.89
N THR A 222 -22.92 -20.12 23.21
CA THR A 222 -23.41 -19.17 24.20
C THR A 222 -22.36 -18.11 24.49
N ASP A 223 -22.67 -16.88 24.12
CA ASP A 223 -21.82 -15.71 24.43
C ASP A 223 -22.07 -15.22 25.84
N THR A 224 -21.09 -15.37 26.70
CA THR A 224 -21.08 -14.89 28.09
C THR A 224 -20.40 -13.53 28.27
N GLY A 225 -20.01 -12.89 27.16
CA GLY A 225 -19.32 -11.59 27.13
C GLY A 225 -17.84 -11.64 27.49
N MET A 226 -17.34 -12.78 28.01
CA MET A 226 -15.94 -12.95 28.40
C MET A 226 -15.47 -14.41 28.28
N ALA A 227 -14.14 -14.57 28.13
CA ALA A 227 -13.45 -15.85 28.18
C ALA A 227 -12.22 -15.73 29.08
N GLN A 228 -11.96 -16.78 29.89
CA GLN A 228 -10.88 -16.79 30.87
C GLN A 228 -9.73 -17.70 30.42
N PHE A 229 -8.48 -17.20 30.48
CA PHE A 229 -7.25 -17.93 30.19
C PHE A 229 -6.24 -17.72 31.32
N GLY A 230 -6.20 -18.61 32.30
CA GLY A 230 -5.39 -18.43 33.50
C GLY A 230 -5.78 -17.13 34.23
N SER A 231 -4.83 -16.20 34.36
CA SER A 231 -5.07 -14.88 34.94
C SER A 231 -5.62 -13.84 33.96
N TYR A 232 -5.73 -14.17 32.65
CA TYR A 232 -6.18 -13.25 31.62
C TYR A 232 -7.67 -13.39 31.36
N THR A 233 -8.38 -12.26 31.30
CA THR A 233 -9.79 -12.21 30.89
C THR A 233 -9.91 -11.46 29.57
N ILE A 234 -10.42 -12.13 28.54
CA ILE A 234 -10.72 -11.52 27.24
C ILE A 234 -12.21 -11.21 27.21
N ARG A 235 -12.58 -10.01 26.76
CA ARG A 235 -13.98 -9.55 26.66
C ARG A 235 -14.34 -9.21 25.22
N ASN A 236 -15.65 -9.21 24.93
CA ASN A 236 -16.15 -8.52 23.76
C ASN A 236 -15.79 -7.04 23.84
N PHE A 237 -15.65 -6.37 22.70
CA PHE A 237 -15.14 -4.99 22.66
C PHE A 237 -16.02 -3.98 23.38
N ASP A 238 -17.34 -4.21 23.37
CA ASP A 238 -18.36 -3.42 24.06
C ASP A 238 -18.63 -3.89 25.50
N GLY A 239 -18.03 -5.02 25.90
CA GLY A 239 -18.19 -5.61 27.23
C GLY A 239 -19.50 -6.37 27.45
N ASN A 240 -20.37 -6.48 26.42
CA ASN A 240 -21.67 -7.11 26.52
C ASN A 240 -21.63 -8.64 26.34
N ALA A 241 -22.61 -9.31 26.95
CA ALA A 241 -22.95 -10.72 26.71
C ALA A 241 -24.22 -10.80 25.83
N TYR A 242 -24.19 -11.63 24.81
CA TYR A 242 -25.26 -11.69 23.80
C TYR A 242 -26.09 -13.00 23.84
N GLY A 243 -25.77 -13.94 24.74
CA GLY A 243 -26.46 -15.22 24.84
C GLY A 243 -26.16 -16.14 23.65
N GLU A 244 -27.18 -16.87 23.18
CA GLU A 244 -27.01 -17.77 22.04
C GLU A 244 -26.78 -16.99 20.74
N GLN A 245 -25.67 -17.27 20.06
CA GLN A 245 -25.26 -16.62 18.81
C GLN A 245 -24.78 -17.66 17.81
N THR A 246 -25.03 -17.41 16.52
CA THR A 246 -24.52 -18.21 15.41
C THR A 246 -23.14 -17.75 14.96
N MET A 247 -22.47 -18.54 14.12
CA MET A 247 -21.19 -18.13 13.50
C MET A 247 -21.36 -16.88 12.61
N MET A 248 -22.51 -16.72 11.99
CA MET A 248 -22.86 -15.50 11.25
C MET A 248 -22.89 -14.28 12.18
N ASN A 249 -23.60 -14.38 13.31
CA ASN A 249 -23.67 -13.29 14.29
C ASN A 249 -22.32 -12.91 14.89
N ILE A 250 -21.36 -13.86 14.97
CA ILE A 250 -19.99 -13.56 15.40
C ILE A 250 -19.34 -12.53 14.48
N LEU A 251 -19.49 -12.66 13.14
CA LEU A 251 -18.94 -11.71 12.19
C LEU A 251 -19.71 -10.39 12.14
N GLU A 252 -21.04 -10.43 12.21
CA GLU A 252 -21.92 -9.25 12.26
C GLU A 252 -21.60 -8.35 13.47
N LYS A 253 -21.60 -8.93 14.68
CA LYS A 253 -21.35 -8.22 15.94
C LYS A 253 -19.87 -8.14 16.31
N SER A 254 -19.02 -8.77 15.51
CA SER A 254 -17.57 -8.80 15.74
C SER A 254 -17.16 -9.34 17.12
N LEU A 255 -17.78 -10.45 17.57
CA LEU A 255 -17.60 -11.03 18.91
C LEU A 255 -16.21 -11.68 19.07
N ASN A 256 -15.45 -11.25 20.06
CA ASN A 256 -14.14 -11.84 20.36
C ASN A 256 -14.29 -13.22 20.99
N THR A 257 -15.23 -13.37 21.94
CA THR A 257 -15.55 -14.65 22.58
C THR A 257 -15.99 -15.71 21.59
N GLY A 258 -16.76 -15.31 20.57
CA GLY A 258 -17.16 -16.19 19.48
C GLY A 258 -15.97 -16.67 18.65
N MET A 259 -15.02 -15.81 18.32
CA MET A 259 -13.81 -16.22 17.62
C MET A 259 -12.92 -17.13 18.44
N ILE A 260 -12.88 -16.95 19.76
CA ILE A 260 -12.20 -17.89 20.67
C ILE A 260 -12.85 -19.28 20.59
N PHE A 261 -14.19 -19.34 20.62
CA PHE A 261 -14.93 -20.59 20.43
C PHE A 261 -14.58 -21.24 19.08
N VAL A 262 -14.59 -20.47 17.99
CA VAL A 262 -14.22 -20.96 16.64
C VAL A 262 -12.80 -21.52 16.63
N ALA A 263 -11.83 -20.78 17.20
CA ALA A 263 -10.42 -21.21 17.29
C ALA A 263 -10.25 -22.50 18.11
N GLN A 264 -11.01 -22.65 19.20
CA GLN A 264 -11.00 -23.87 20.01
C GLN A 264 -11.55 -25.08 19.25
N LYS A 265 -12.60 -24.87 18.42
CA LYS A 265 -13.16 -25.92 17.54
C LYS A 265 -12.19 -26.30 16.43
N LEU A 266 -11.53 -25.33 15.81
CA LEU A 266 -10.53 -25.54 14.76
C LEU A 266 -9.27 -26.23 15.29
N GLY A 267 -8.85 -25.87 16.48
CA GLY A 267 -7.61 -26.36 17.08
C GLY A 267 -6.36 -25.58 16.63
N LYS A 268 -5.37 -25.54 17.52
CA LYS A 268 -4.15 -24.72 17.35
C LYS A 268 -3.37 -25.06 16.08
N THR A 269 -3.16 -26.34 15.81
CA THR A 269 -2.40 -26.82 14.65
C THR A 269 -3.00 -26.31 13.36
N LYS A 270 -4.31 -26.47 13.19
CA LYS A 270 -5.03 -26.01 12.01
C LYS A 270 -5.07 -24.48 11.91
N GLN A 271 -5.30 -23.78 13.02
CA GLN A 271 -5.26 -22.32 13.02
C GLN A 271 -3.92 -21.79 12.52
N LEU A 272 -2.79 -22.32 13.01
CA LEU A 272 -1.46 -21.94 12.54
C LEU A 272 -1.23 -22.30 11.07
N GLU A 273 -1.64 -23.51 10.66
CA GLU A 273 -1.55 -23.98 9.26
C GLU A 273 -2.25 -23.00 8.32
N TYR A 274 -3.50 -22.60 8.62
CA TYR A 274 -4.26 -21.70 7.77
C TYR A 274 -3.71 -20.27 7.79
N LEU A 275 -3.26 -19.75 8.92
CA LEU A 275 -2.58 -18.45 8.95
C LEU A 275 -1.35 -18.43 8.01
N LYS A 276 -0.59 -19.54 7.96
CA LYS A 276 0.51 -19.70 7.01
C LYS A 276 0.02 -19.88 5.58
N ARG A 277 -1.02 -20.70 5.35
CA ARG A 277 -1.60 -20.86 4.01
C ARG A 277 -2.09 -19.55 3.40
N PHE A 278 -2.64 -18.65 4.22
CA PHE A 278 -3.03 -17.30 3.81
C PHE A 278 -1.87 -16.32 3.69
N GLY A 279 -0.63 -16.75 3.97
CA GLY A 279 0.60 -16.01 3.67
C GLY A 279 1.08 -15.07 4.79
N PHE A 280 0.63 -15.23 6.04
CA PHE A 280 1.00 -14.32 7.13
C PHE A 280 2.39 -14.56 7.72
N ASP A 281 3.10 -15.63 7.37
CA ASP A 281 4.48 -15.88 7.80
C ASP A 281 5.53 -15.57 6.72
N GLU A 282 5.12 -15.14 5.54
CA GLU A 282 5.99 -14.89 4.40
C GLU A 282 5.69 -13.54 3.73
N LYS A 283 6.56 -13.09 2.84
CA LYS A 283 6.31 -11.93 1.98
C LYS A 283 5.26 -12.26 0.91
N THR A 284 4.52 -11.25 0.45
CA THR A 284 3.55 -11.43 -0.63
C THR A 284 4.23 -11.64 -1.98
N GLY A 285 5.45 -11.14 -2.12
CA GLY A 285 6.20 -11.18 -3.38
C GLY A 285 5.83 -10.06 -4.34
N ILE A 286 5.20 -8.99 -3.83
CA ILE A 286 4.92 -7.80 -4.62
C ILE A 286 6.22 -7.19 -5.15
N ASP A 287 6.16 -6.63 -6.34
CA ASP A 287 7.24 -5.92 -7.01
C ASP A 287 7.43 -4.50 -6.44
N LEU A 288 7.69 -4.43 -5.13
CA LEU A 288 8.08 -3.22 -4.40
C LEU A 288 9.28 -3.50 -3.48
N PRO A 289 10.16 -2.53 -3.30
CA PRO A 289 11.30 -2.69 -2.39
C PRO A 289 10.86 -2.63 -0.93
N GLY A 290 11.67 -3.17 -0.03
CA GLY A 290 11.46 -3.03 1.41
C GLY A 290 10.39 -3.94 2.01
N GLU A 291 9.71 -4.78 1.22
CA GLU A 291 8.66 -5.66 1.73
C GLU A 291 9.14 -6.54 2.90
N ILE A 292 8.32 -6.60 3.94
CA ILE A 292 8.52 -7.46 5.12
C ILE A 292 7.37 -8.47 5.25
N GLY A 293 7.69 -9.65 5.81
CA GLY A 293 6.66 -10.65 6.16
C GLY A 293 6.01 -10.34 7.51
N GLY A 294 4.91 -10.99 7.84
CA GLY A 294 4.23 -10.85 9.11
C GLY A 294 4.99 -11.49 10.30
N ALA A 295 4.46 -11.34 11.50
CA ALA A 295 5.03 -11.87 12.74
C ALA A 295 4.01 -12.76 13.45
N ILE A 296 4.00 -14.05 13.10
CA ILE A 296 3.15 -15.09 13.70
C ILE A 296 3.95 -16.26 14.29
N SER A 297 5.28 -16.22 14.23
CA SER A 297 6.17 -17.33 14.62
C SER A 297 6.03 -17.74 16.07
N HIS A 298 5.69 -16.81 16.98
CA HIS A 298 5.49 -17.10 18.41
C HIS A 298 4.32 -18.08 18.67
N LEU A 299 3.35 -18.20 17.74
CA LEU A 299 2.27 -19.18 17.84
C LEU A 299 2.80 -20.63 17.90
N ALA A 300 3.99 -20.89 17.34
CA ALA A 300 4.63 -22.21 17.46
C ALA A 300 4.93 -22.60 18.93
N SER A 301 4.95 -21.66 19.89
CA SER A 301 5.06 -21.94 21.32
C SER A 301 3.88 -22.72 21.90
N GLY A 302 2.72 -22.68 21.24
CA GLY A 302 1.54 -23.45 21.57
C GLY A 302 0.73 -22.95 22.78
N ARG A 303 0.97 -21.74 23.31
CA ARG A 303 0.20 -21.20 24.44
C ARG A 303 -1.24 -20.92 24.05
N ASP A 304 -2.21 -21.31 24.89
CA ASP A 304 -3.64 -21.16 24.61
C ASP A 304 -4.05 -19.72 24.40
N ILE A 305 -3.50 -18.81 25.21
CA ILE A 305 -3.83 -17.38 25.11
C ILE A 305 -3.39 -16.75 23.79
N ASP A 306 -2.24 -17.16 23.23
CA ASP A 306 -1.73 -16.63 21.97
C ASP A 306 -2.66 -17.00 20.80
N TYR A 307 -3.15 -18.23 20.77
CA TYR A 307 -4.11 -18.69 19.77
C TYR A 307 -5.48 -18.04 19.94
N ALA A 308 -5.92 -17.87 21.19
CA ALA A 308 -7.16 -17.17 21.47
C ALA A 308 -7.14 -15.73 20.99
N THR A 309 -6.05 -14.98 21.26
CA THR A 309 -5.91 -13.59 20.81
C THR A 309 -5.68 -13.47 19.30
N ALA A 310 -4.91 -14.38 18.70
CA ALA A 310 -4.70 -14.45 17.26
C ALA A 310 -6.01 -14.66 16.47
N ALA A 311 -7.01 -15.33 17.05
CA ALA A 311 -8.30 -15.56 16.42
C ALA A 311 -9.10 -14.28 16.13
N PHE A 312 -8.81 -13.20 16.84
CA PHE A 312 -9.41 -11.87 16.60
C PHE A 312 -8.37 -10.78 16.32
N GLY A 313 -7.13 -11.18 15.97
CA GLY A 313 -6.09 -10.34 15.40
C GLY A 313 -5.28 -9.54 16.41
N GLN A 314 -5.19 -9.98 17.65
CA GLN A 314 -4.25 -9.45 18.64
C GLN A 314 -3.10 -10.43 18.88
N GLY A 315 -1.93 -9.90 19.21
CA GLY A 315 -0.71 -10.69 19.42
C GLY A 315 -0.06 -11.22 18.13
N ILE A 316 -0.63 -10.99 16.97
CA ILE A 316 -0.02 -11.23 15.65
C ILE A 316 0.12 -9.91 14.91
N ALA A 317 1.14 -9.80 14.04
CA ALA A 317 1.33 -8.58 13.26
C ALA A 317 1.51 -8.93 11.77
N VAL A 318 0.81 -8.19 10.92
CA VAL A 318 0.77 -8.39 9.46
C VAL A 318 0.94 -7.06 8.74
N THR A 319 1.35 -7.08 7.47
CA THR A 319 1.31 -5.87 6.63
C THR A 319 -0.09 -5.67 6.04
N PRO A 320 -0.50 -4.44 5.71
CA PRO A 320 -1.73 -4.19 4.96
C PRO A 320 -1.81 -4.99 3.65
N MET A 321 -0.71 -5.14 2.94
CA MET A 321 -0.62 -5.91 1.70
C MET A 321 -0.91 -7.41 1.93
N GLN A 322 -0.35 -8.01 3.00
CA GLN A 322 -0.66 -9.40 3.36
C GLN A 322 -2.14 -9.58 3.68
N LEU A 323 -2.72 -8.66 4.45
CA LEU A 323 -4.14 -8.72 4.81
C LEU A 323 -5.04 -8.59 3.57
N ALA A 324 -4.76 -7.60 2.70
CA ALA A 324 -5.52 -7.41 1.47
C ALA A 324 -5.45 -8.65 0.57
N SER A 325 -4.25 -9.23 0.38
CA SER A 325 -4.05 -10.45 -0.41
C SER A 325 -4.81 -11.65 0.17
N ALA A 326 -4.82 -11.79 1.50
CA ALA A 326 -5.52 -12.87 2.19
C ALA A 326 -7.05 -12.76 2.05
N ILE A 327 -7.62 -11.55 2.18
CA ILE A 327 -9.06 -11.32 1.96
C ILE A 327 -9.40 -11.43 0.47
N ALA A 328 -8.51 -10.98 -0.44
CA ALA A 328 -8.69 -11.17 -1.87
C ALA A 328 -8.76 -12.67 -2.24
N ALA A 329 -8.01 -13.53 -1.55
CA ALA A 329 -8.11 -14.98 -1.75
C ALA A 329 -9.50 -15.51 -1.38
N ILE A 330 -10.16 -14.96 -0.35
CA ILE A 330 -11.58 -15.28 -0.07
C ILE A 330 -12.46 -14.77 -1.21
N ALA A 331 -12.28 -13.52 -1.63
CA ALA A 331 -13.08 -12.89 -2.67
C ALA A 331 -13.03 -13.61 -4.02
N ASN A 332 -11.90 -14.21 -4.39
CA ASN A 332 -11.71 -14.88 -5.69
C ASN A 332 -11.90 -16.41 -5.65
N GLY A 333 -12.66 -16.95 -4.72
CA GLY A 333 -12.95 -18.37 -4.65
C GLY A 333 -11.83 -19.23 -4.06
N GLY A 334 -11.03 -18.67 -3.15
CA GLY A 334 -10.08 -19.40 -2.33
C GLY A 334 -8.66 -19.49 -2.89
N THR A 335 -8.28 -18.62 -3.83
CA THR A 335 -6.97 -18.64 -4.48
C THR A 335 -6.12 -17.45 -4.07
N LEU A 336 -4.94 -17.70 -3.47
CA LEU A 336 -3.98 -16.66 -3.12
C LEU A 336 -3.14 -16.32 -4.35
N MET A 337 -3.24 -15.06 -4.80
CA MET A 337 -2.45 -14.52 -5.91
C MET A 337 -1.23 -13.75 -5.39
N THR A 338 -0.19 -13.64 -6.21
CA THR A 338 0.91 -12.69 -5.98
C THR A 338 0.43 -11.31 -6.42
N PRO A 339 0.43 -10.28 -5.53
CA PRO A 339 0.12 -8.93 -5.96
C PRO A 339 1.25 -8.36 -6.83
N TYR A 340 0.91 -7.50 -7.81
CA TYR A 340 1.89 -6.87 -8.67
C TYR A 340 1.43 -5.49 -9.15
N ILE A 341 2.40 -4.64 -9.47
CA ILE A 341 2.21 -3.23 -9.88
C ILE A 341 2.76 -2.97 -11.27
N VAL A 342 3.86 -3.65 -11.65
CA VAL A 342 4.44 -3.50 -12.99
C VAL A 342 3.67 -4.37 -13.97
N GLU A 343 2.91 -3.76 -14.86
CA GLU A 343 2.18 -4.48 -15.91
C GLU A 343 3.12 -4.93 -17.02
N LYS A 344 3.97 -4.01 -17.49
CA LYS A 344 4.99 -4.33 -18.47
C LYS A 344 6.17 -3.36 -18.44
N ILE A 345 7.30 -3.84 -18.96
CA ILE A 345 8.51 -3.05 -19.17
C ILE A 345 8.82 -3.07 -20.67
N VAL A 346 9.01 -1.88 -21.26
CA VAL A 346 9.35 -1.71 -22.68
C VAL A 346 10.77 -1.18 -22.77
N ASP A 347 11.69 -1.95 -23.37
CA ASP A 347 13.09 -1.54 -23.52
C ASP A 347 13.30 -0.51 -24.65
N ASP A 348 14.48 0.09 -24.72
CA ASP A 348 14.89 1.08 -25.73
C ASP A 348 14.76 0.57 -27.20
N SER A 349 14.64 -0.73 -27.40
CA SER A 349 14.41 -1.37 -28.71
C SER A 349 12.94 -1.67 -28.99
N GLY A 350 12.03 -1.38 -28.04
CA GLY A 350 10.61 -1.65 -28.14
C GLY A 350 10.20 -3.08 -27.78
N ASN A 351 11.11 -3.89 -27.19
CA ASN A 351 10.72 -5.21 -26.71
C ASN A 351 9.93 -5.09 -25.40
N GLU A 352 8.81 -5.80 -25.31
CA GLU A 352 7.94 -5.81 -24.13
C GLU A 352 8.20 -7.03 -23.27
N ARG A 353 8.29 -6.82 -21.95
CA ARG A 353 8.28 -7.86 -20.92
C ARG A 353 7.01 -7.67 -20.08
N VAL A 354 5.97 -8.47 -20.35
CA VAL A 354 4.66 -8.40 -19.69
C VAL A 354 4.67 -9.26 -18.44
N THR A 355 4.06 -8.76 -17.37
CA THR A 355 3.83 -9.52 -16.12
C THR A 355 2.52 -10.28 -16.21
N GLU A 356 2.59 -11.61 -16.06
CA GLU A 356 1.41 -12.47 -16.02
C GLU A 356 0.96 -12.69 -14.57
N PRO A 357 -0.36 -12.69 -14.31
CA PRO A 357 -0.90 -13.01 -12.98
C PRO A 357 -0.38 -14.35 -12.47
N THR A 358 0.17 -14.36 -11.26
CA THR A 358 0.79 -15.55 -10.66
C THR A 358 -0.04 -16.08 -9.51
N LEU A 359 -0.56 -17.29 -9.67
CA LEU A 359 -1.21 -18.06 -8.63
C LEU A 359 -0.17 -18.66 -7.69
N ARG A 360 -0.24 -18.32 -6.39
CA ARG A 360 0.64 -18.92 -5.36
C ARG A 360 0.14 -20.28 -4.89
N ARG A 361 -1.10 -20.34 -4.45
CA ARG A 361 -1.77 -21.58 -3.98
C ARG A 361 -3.26 -21.39 -3.75
N ARG A 362 -3.99 -22.50 -3.67
CA ARG A 362 -5.35 -22.50 -3.14
C ARG A 362 -5.30 -22.58 -1.62
N VAL A 363 -6.01 -21.69 -0.94
CA VAL A 363 -6.04 -21.63 0.54
C VAL A 363 -7.30 -22.23 1.14
N ILE A 364 -8.44 -22.11 0.46
CA ILE A 364 -9.74 -22.71 0.81
C ILE A 364 -10.47 -23.14 -0.47
N SER A 365 -11.52 -23.90 -0.32
CA SER A 365 -12.41 -24.29 -1.42
C SER A 365 -13.28 -23.11 -1.91
N PRO A 366 -13.80 -23.16 -3.14
CA PRO A 366 -14.76 -22.16 -3.63
C PRO A 366 -16.04 -22.11 -2.79
N GLU A 367 -16.50 -23.23 -2.28
CA GLU A 367 -17.69 -23.36 -1.44
C GLU A 367 -17.52 -22.65 -0.10
N THR A 368 -16.35 -22.81 0.53
CA THR A 368 -16.00 -22.07 1.76
C THR A 368 -15.88 -20.57 1.47
N ALA A 369 -15.25 -20.19 0.37
CA ALA A 369 -15.08 -18.79 -0.04
C ALA A 369 -16.44 -18.11 -0.27
N GLU A 370 -17.39 -18.78 -0.95
CA GLU A 370 -18.74 -18.29 -1.17
C GLU A 370 -19.51 -18.14 0.18
N THR A 371 -19.36 -19.13 1.06
CA THR A 371 -20.00 -19.11 2.38
C THR A 371 -19.51 -17.94 3.22
N ILE A 372 -18.21 -17.70 3.27
CA ILE A 372 -17.64 -16.54 3.98
C ILE A 372 -18.10 -15.23 3.32
N SER A 373 -18.15 -15.15 1.99
CA SER A 373 -18.65 -13.96 1.29
C SER A 373 -20.09 -13.63 1.68
N LYS A 374 -20.98 -14.64 1.78
CA LYS A 374 -22.34 -14.47 2.30
C LYS A 374 -22.37 -13.94 3.74
N MET A 375 -21.50 -14.47 4.60
CA MET A 375 -21.38 -14.01 5.99
C MET A 375 -20.84 -12.56 6.07
N LEU A 376 -19.92 -12.17 5.18
CA LEU A 376 -19.40 -10.80 5.12
C LEU A 376 -20.41 -9.81 4.53
N VAL A 377 -21.25 -10.23 3.58
CA VAL A 377 -22.39 -9.42 3.13
C VAL A 377 -23.37 -9.18 4.28
N SER A 378 -23.67 -10.22 5.06
CA SER A 378 -24.50 -10.08 6.27
C SER A 378 -23.87 -9.13 7.28
N ALA A 379 -22.54 -9.21 7.49
CA ALA A 379 -21.83 -8.32 8.39
C ALA A 379 -21.93 -6.84 7.96
N VAL A 380 -21.88 -6.53 6.67
CA VAL A 380 -22.07 -5.18 6.15
C VAL A 380 -23.51 -4.69 6.41
N ARG A 381 -24.51 -5.53 6.08
CA ARG A 381 -25.92 -5.15 6.17
C ARG A 381 -26.42 -5.00 7.61
N ASN A 382 -26.06 -5.94 8.46
CA ASN A 382 -26.60 -6.07 9.80
C ASN A 382 -25.65 -5.60 10.90
N GLY A 383 -24.32 -5.60 10.63
CA GLY A 383 -23.31 -5.29 11.64
C GLY A 383 -22.88 -3.83 11.68
N PHE A 384 -22.95 -3.10 10.56
CA PHE A 384 -22.44 -1.72 10.44
C PHE A 384 -23.52 -0.73 9.99
N GLU A 385 -24.79 -1.00 10.26
CA GLU A 385 -25.91 -0.18 9.83
C GLU A 385 -25.92 0.05 8.31
N ASN A 386 -25.39 -0.90 7.54
CA ASN A 386 -25.23 -0.86 6.08
C ASN A 386 -24.45 0.36 5.54
N ARG A 387 -23.64 1.04 6.35
CA ARG A 387 -22.93 2.27 5.95
C ARG A 387 -21.86 2.05 4.86
N ALA A 388 -21.36 0.83 4.73
CA ALA A 388 -20.44 0.45 3.65
C ALA A 388 -21.19 -0.07 2.40
N GLY A 389 -22.48 -0.34 2.49
CA GLY A 389 -23.29 -0.87 1.40
C GLY A 389 -23.45 0.13 0.27
N VAL A 390 -23.40 -0.33 -0.98
CA VAL A 390 -23.66 0.44 -2.19
C VAL A 390 -24.98 -0.03 -2.78
N LYS A 391 -25.89 0.91 -3.06
CA LYS A 391 -27.23 0.57 -3.58
C LYS A 391 -27.13 -0.19 -4.90
N GLY A 392 -27.79 -1.34 -4.98
CA GLY A 392 -27.80 -2.22 -6.16
C GLY A 392 -26.66 -3.23 -6.18
N TYR A 393 -25.83 -3.31 -5.11
CA TYR A 393 -24.71 -4.24 -5.06
C TYR A 393 -24.61 -4.97 -3.73
N PHE A 394 -24.26 -6.27 -3.80
CA PHE A 394 -23.82 -6.99 -2.63
C PHE A 394 -22.37 -6.59 -2.30
N VAL A 395 -22.20 -6.00 -1.14
CA VAL A 395 -20.88 -5.61 -0.62
C VAL A 395 -20.50 -6.54 0.52
N ALA A 396 -19.34 -7.19 0.41
CA ALA A 396 -18.75 -7.96 1.49
C ALA A 396 -17.66 -7.16 2.19
N GLY A 397 -17.63 -7.17 3.53
CA GLY A 397 -16.62 -6.39 4.24
C GLY A 397 -16.55 -6.65 5.74
N LYS A 398 -15.45 -6.19 6.35
CA LYS A 398 -15.19 -6.30 7.78
C LYS A 398 -14.47 -5.08 8.32
N THR A 399 -14.91 -4.60 9.48
CA THR A 399 -14.24 -3.56 10.27
C THR A 399 -13.23 -4.18 11.22
N GLY A 400 -12.16 -3.46 11.49
CA GLY A 400 -11.20 -3.74 12.56
C GLY A 400 -10.91 -2.47 13.36
N THR A 401 -10.88 -2.62 14.67
CA THR A 401 -10.37 -1.62 15.60
C THR A 401 -9.36 -2.34 16.47
N ALA A 402 -8.09 -2.04 16.29
CA ALA A 402 -7.01 -2.64 17.03
C ALA A 402 -6.34 -1.59 17.94
N GLN A 403 -6.05 -1.98 19.18
CA GLN A 403 -5.25 -1.14 20.07
C GLN A 403 -3.77 -1.27 19.67
N VAL A 404 -3.02 -0.18 19.83
CA VAL A 404 -1.57 -0.17 19.55
C VAL A 404 -0.81 -0.66 20.78
N SER A 405 0.08 -1.63 20.61
CA SER A 405 0.94 -2.10 21.66
C SER A 405 1.82 -0.98 22.20
N ARG A 406 2.02 -0.92 23.50
CA ARG A 406 2.90 0.08 24.14
C ARG A 406 4.36 -0.17 23.77
N THR A 407 5.09 0.89 23.51
CA THR A 407 6.55 0.83 23.25
C THR A 407 7.39 0.90 24.52
N ASP A 408 6.81 1.38 25.63
CA ASP A 408 7.45 1.64 26.92
C ASP A 408 7.17 0.56 27.98
N GLY A 409 6.42 -0.50 27.63
CA GLY A 409 6.03 -1.51 28.60
C GLY A 409 5.19 -2.65 28.03
N ARG A 410 4.48 -3.39 28.91
CA ARG A 410 3.53 -4.44 28.50
C ARG A 410 2.12 -3.87 28.38
N GLY A 411 1.34 -4.44 27.46
CA GLY A 411 -0.07 -4.07 27.24
C GLY A 411 -0.26 -3.11 26.07
N TYR A 412 -1.43 -2.47 26.05
CA TYR A 412 -1.89 -1.61 24.96
C TYR A 412 -1.98 -0.15 25.41
N SER A 413 -1.78 0.75 24.47
CA SER A 413 -2.06 2.20 24.62
C SER A 413 -3.53 2.50 24.34
N ASP A 414 -3.92 3.76 24.57
CA ASP A 414 -5.25 4.25 24.19
C ASP A 414 -5.38 4.53 22.69
N ASN A 415 -4.25 4.58 21.98
CA ASN A 415 -4.23 4.76 20.52
C ASN A 415 -4.78 3.53 19.83
N VAL A 416 -5.54 3.76 18.77
CA VAL A 416 -6.17 2.71 17.98
C VAL A 416 -5.81 2.83 16.50
N ILE A 417 -5.82 1.69 15.84
CA ILE A 417 -5.77 1.62 14.38
C ILE A 417 -7.15 1.18 13.91
N HIS A 418 -7.76 1.99 13.07
CA HIS A 418 -8.99 1.62 12.37
C HIS A 418 -8.64 1.02 11.03
N THR A 419 -9.26 -0.12 10.72
CA THR A 419 -9.13 -0.79 9.42
C THR A 419 -10.52 -1.16 8.91
N PHE A 420 -10.75 -0.97 7.63
CA PHE A 420 -11.88 -1.57 6.92
C PHE A 420 -11.35 -2.27 5.66
N VAL A 421 -11.79 -3.48 5.44
CA VAL A 421 -11.53 -4.22 4.20
C VAL A 421 -12.85 -4.70 3.64
N GLY A 422 -13.07 -4.49 2.35
CA GLY A 422 -14.27 -4.93 1.67
C GLY A 422 -14.06 -5.09 0.17
N TYR A 423 -14.96 -5.81 -0.48
CA TYR A 423 -14.93 -6.03 -1.92
C TYR A 423 -16.34 -6.02 -2.51
N ALA A 424 -16.43 -5.68 -3.78
CA ALA A 424 -17.68 -5.59 -4.51
C ALA A 424 -17.47 -5.87 -6.03
N PRO A 425 -18.53 -6.40 -6.71
CA PRO A 425 -19.67 -7.12 -6.13
C PRO A 425 -19.21 -8.35 -5.33
N ALA A 426 -19.93 -8.75 -4.28
CA ALA A 426 -19.45 -9.79 -3.35
C ALA A 426 -19.25 -11.18 -3.98
N PHE A 427 -20.04 -11.50 -5.01
CA PHE A 427 -20.03 -12.84 -5.65
C PHE A 427 -19.36 -12.86 -7.04
N SER A 428 -18.94 -11.69 -7.53
CA SER A 428 -18.13 -11.54 -8.74
C SER A 428 -17.23 -10.30 -8.60
N PRO A 429 -16.29 -10.34 -7.64
CA PRO A 429 -15.56 -9.14 -7.20
C PRO A 429 -14.68 -8.57 -8.30
N ARG A 430 -14.84 -7.27 -8.52
CA ARG A 430 -14.03 -6.49 -9.47
C ARG A 430 -12.87 -5.81 -8.77
N PHE A 431 -13.03 -5.49 -7.49
CA PHE A 431 -12.01 -4.88 -6.66
C PHE A 431 -12.18 -5.25 -5.20
N LEU A 432 -11.10 -5.14 -4.48
CA LEU A 432 -11.03 -5.11 -3.02
C LEU A 432 -10.41 -3.78 -2.61
N ILE A 433 -10.98 -3.14 -1.58
CA ILE A 433 -10.44 -1.93 -0.96
C ILE A 433 -10.07 -2.23 0.48
N LEU A 434 -8.85 -1.87 0.89
CA LEU A 434 -8.43 -1.82 2.28
C LEU A 434 -8.14 -0.37 2.65
N LEU A 435 -8.79 0.12 3.70
CA LEU A 435 -8.60 1.44 4.28
C LEU A 435 -8.06 1.31 5.70
N GLN A 436 -7.10 2.15 6.07
CA GLN A 436 -6.54 2.23 7.40
C GLN A 436 -6.39 3.68 7.86
N LEU A 437 -6.68 3.93 9.14
CA LEU A 437 -6.36 5.18 9.84
C LEU A 437 -5.64 4.87 11.13
N ASN A 438 -4.55 5.58 11.37
CA ASN A 438 -3.76 5.46 12.58
C ASN A 438 -4.08 6.62 13.52
N ASP A 439 -4.48 6.26 14.75
CA ASP A 439 -4.79 7.18 15.83
C ASP A 439 -5.87 8.24 15.47
N PRO A 440 -7.03 7.85 14.90
CA PRO A 440 -8.12 8.78 14.65
C PRO A 440 -8.68 9.33 15.97
N LYS A 441 -9.10 10.60 15.99
CA LYS A 441 -9.58 11.29 17.18
C LYS A 441 -11.12 11.31 17.22
N GLY A 442 -11.66 11.35 18.42
CA GLY A 442 -13.11 11.57 18.64
C GLY A 442 -14.02 10.38 18.30
N ASN A 443 -13.50 9.27 17.78
CA ASN A 443 -14.28 8.07 17.51
C ASN A 443 -13.51 6.81 17.86
N ARG A 444 -14.18 5.89 18.53
CA ARG A 444 -13.59 4.64 19.00
C ARG A 444 -13.74 3.49 17.98
N PHE A 445 -14.61 3.61 16.99
CA PHE A 445 -15.03 2.52 16.13
C PHE A 445 -14.73 2.79 14.66
N ALA A 446 -14.03 1.86 14.02
CA ALA A 446 -13.73 1.89 12.59
C ALA A 446 -15.00 1.96 11.71
N ALA A 447 -16.11 1.41 12.18
CA ALA A 447 -17.40 1.46 11.48
C ALA A 447 -17.88 2.89 11.21
N ASN A 448 -17.58 3.85 12.09
CA ASN A 448 -18.00 5.23 11.92
C ASN A 448 -17.04 6.06 11.06
N THR A 449 -15.77 5.67 11.01
CA THR A 449 -14.73 6.45 10.33
C THR A 449 -14.51 5.98 8.90
N LEU A 450 -14.43 4.66 8.66
CA LEU A 450 -13.97 4.11 7.40
C LEU A 450 -15.08 3.54 6.51
N THR A 451 -16.23 3.14 7.06
CA THR A 451 -17.30 2.59 6.20
C THR A 451 -17.89 3.61 5.22
N PRO A 452 -18.06 4.92 5.59
CA PRO A 452 -18.48 5.93 4.61
C PRO A 452 -17.43 6.20 3.54
N ALA A 453 -16.14 6.20 3.92
CA ALA A 453 -15.03 6.35 2.96
C ALA A 453 -14.94 5.18 1.97
N PHE A 454 -15.15 3.96 2.46
CA PHE A 454 -15.25 2.78 1.61
C PHE A 454 -16.45 2.89 0.65
N HIS A 455 -17.64 3.25 1.15
CA HIS A 455 -18.84 3.44 0.34
C HIS A 455 -18.58 4.41 -0.81
N GLU A 456 -18.00 5.58 -0.51
CA GLU A 456 -17.70 6.61 -1.52
C GLU A 456 -16.76 6.08 -2.61
N LEU A 457 -15.66 5.43 -2.23
CA LEU A 457 -14.68 4.91 -3.18
C LEU A 457 -15.23 3.71 -3.95
N ALA A 458 -15.96 2.79 -3.29
CA ALA A 458 -16.57 1.63 -3.92
C ALA A 458 -17.62 2.05 -4.96
N GLN A 459 -18.48 3.02 -4.62
CA GLN A 459 -19.46 3.56 -5.55
C GLN A 459 -18.80 4.21 -6.76
N PHE A 460 -17.71 4.97 -6.54
CA PHE A 460 -16.94 5.56 -7.64
C PHE A 460 -16.41 4.48 -8.58
N ILE A 461 -15.75 3.43 -8.05
CA ILE A 461 -15.14 2.38 -8.87
C ILE A 461 -16.21 1.56 -9.62
N LEU A 462 -17.34 1.22 -8.97
CA LEU A 462 -18.45 0.50 -9.60
C LEU A 462 -19.02 1.30 -10.78
N ASN A 463 -19.19 2.61 -10.63
CA ASN A 463 -19.67 3.49 -11.69
C ASN A 463 -18.61 3.65 -12.79
N TYR A 464 -17.35 3.85 -12.42
CA TYR A 464 -16.24 4.04 -13.35
C TYR A 464 -16.01 2.83 -14.26
N TYR A 465 -16.13 1.62 -13.70
CA TYR A 465 -16.04 0.37 -14.46
C TYR A 465 -17.37 -0.09 -15.09
N GLU A 466 -18.42 0.73 -14.95
CA GLU A 466 -19.76 0.41 -15.47
C GLU A 466 -20.23 -1.00 -15.04
N VAL A 467 -19.93 -1.39 -13.80
CA VAL A 467 -20.30 -2.71 -13.27
C VAL A 467 -21.82 -2.80 -13.15
N PRO A 468 -22.48 -3.78 -13.79
CA PRO A 468 -23.92 -3.91 -13.66
C PRO A 468 -24.33 -4.31 -12.23
N PRO A 469 -25.46 -3.76 -11.69
CA PRO A 469 -25.98 -4.15 -10.39
C PRO A 469 -26.25 -5.65 -10.28
N ASP A 470 -25.86 -6.25 -9.15
CA ASP A 470 -26.06 -7.68 -8.83
C ASP A 470 -27.10 -7.92 -7.72
N GLU A 471 -27.56 -6.85 -7.06
CA GLU A 471 -28.66 -6.84 -6.10
C GLU A 471 -29.91 -6.24 -6.73
N ARG A 472 -30.99 -7.03 -6.80
CA ARG A 472 -32.30 -6.61 -7.35
C ARG A 472 -33.27 -6.16 -6.25
#